data_cea8e09e6e5e5b7bad7d2157130508b4
#
_entry.id   cea8e09e6e5e5b7bad7d2157130508b4
#
_cell.length_a   1.000
_cell.length_b   1.000
_cell.length_c   1.000
_cell.angle_alpha   90.00
_cell.angle_beta   90.00
_cell.angle_gamma   90.00
#
_symmetry.space_group_name_H-M   'P 1'
#
loop_
_entity.id
_entity.type
_entity.pdbx_description
1 polymer ?
#
loop_
_entity_poly.entity_id
_entity_poly.type
_entity_poly.pdbx_seq_one_letter_code
_entity_poly.pdbx_strand_id
1 'polypeptide(L)'
;VQTLPKDVILPTLQLLKAVQNIMNTTFLFCTATQPAFEKRKGFNGIDNIQPLINDSNEMYKETRRVEYKLLNKLEPIDLSDLLNATSDKGTSTLVIFNTKKPALEFFNLAKNLDHWEKKYHLSTGMCPDHRKMVIKNIRDDLAAKRKILVSSTQLIEAGVDFDFPVVFRAIA
;
A
#
# COMPACT_ATOMS: atom_id res chain seq x y z
N VAL A 1 5.63 -5.27 14.18
CA VAL A 1 5.71 -4.19 15.20
C VAL A 1 4.89 -2.97 14.79
N GLN A 2 4.81 -2.60 13.51
CA GLN A 2 4.00 -1.47 13.01
C GLN A 2 2.49 -1.60 13.28
N THR A 3 2.00 -2.82 13.42
CA THR A 3 0.58 -3.13 13.69
C THR A 3 0.24 -3.22 15.17
N LEU A 4 1.22 -3.05 16.07
CA LEU A 4 0.97 -3.08 17.50
C LEU A 4 0.20 -1.82 17.95
N PRO A 5 -0.83 -1.97 18.77
CA PRO A 5 -1.48 -0.85 19.45
C PRO A 5 -0.45 -0.01 20.22
N LYS A 6 -0.65 1.30 20.27
CA LYS A 6 0.31 2.24 20.91
C LYS A 6 0.61 1.88 22.37
N ASP A 7 -0.38 1.38 23.08
CA ASP A 7 -0.28 1.01 24.50
C ASP A 7 0.59 -0.23 24.74
N VAL A 8 0.79 -1.07 23.70
CA VAL A 8 1.56 -2.32 23.79
C VAL A 8 3.01 -2.14 23.31
N ILE A 9 3.31 -1.06 22.58
CA ILE A 9 4.64 -0.84 22.02
C ILE A 9 5.70 -0.74 23.12
N LEU A 10 5.51 0.11 24.12
CA LEU A 10 6.48 0.30 25.21
C LEU A 10 6.74 -0.97 26.03
N PRO A 11 5.70 -1.68 26.53
CA PRO A 11 5.91 -2.97 27.20
C PRO A 11 6.66 -3.98 26.34
N THR A 12 6.36 -4.05 25.03
CA THR A 12 7.05 -4.97 24.11
C THR A 12 8.54 -4.61 23.99
N LEU A 13 8.87 -3.32 23.82
CA LEU A 13 10.27 -2.88 23.73
C LEU A 13 11.03 -3.13 25.05
N GLN A 14 10.39 -2.93 26.20
CA GLN A 14 10.98 -3.23 27.50
C GLN A 14 11.24 -4.73 27.68
N LEU A 15 10.30 -5.58 27.25
CA LEU A 15 10.48 -7.03 27.26
C LEU A 15 11.65 -7.47 26.39
N LEU A 16 11.75 -6.95 25.15
CA LEU A 16 12.86 -7.24 24.24
C LEU A 16 14.21 -6.81 24.85
N LYS A 17 14.28 -5.64 25.50
CA LYS A 17 15.46 -5.18 26.22
C LYS A 17 15.84 -6.09 27.40
N ALA A 18 14.86 -6.57 28.15
CA ALA A 18 15.08 -7.51 29.26
C ALA A 18 15.61 -8.87 28.72
N VAL A 19 15.03 -9.41 27.66
CA VAL A 19 15.50 -10.64 27.00
C VAL A 19 16.91 -10.46 26.47
N GLN A 20 17.22 -9.34 25.82
CA GLN A 20 18.56 -9.02 25.34
C GLN A 20 19.60 -9.07 26.47
N ASN A 21 19.29 -8.46 27.59
CA ASN A 21 20.22 -8.38 28.74
C ASN A 21 20.40 -9.73 29.45
N ILE A 22 19.33 -10.54 29.58
CA ILE A 22 19.35 -11.81 30.30
C ILE A 22 19.97 -12.91 29.42
N MET A 23 19.60 -12.93 28.14
CA MET A 23 20.02 -14.01 27.23
C MET A 23 21.22 -13.65 26.34
N ASN A 24 21.77 -12.46 26.49
CA ASN A 24 22.86 -11.93 25.65
C ASN A 24 22.60 -12.11 24.14
N THR A 25 21.38 -11.76 23.73
CA THR A 25 20.90 -11.91 22.34
C THR A 25 20.92 -10.56 21.62
N THR A 26 20.95 -10.60 20.31
CA THR A 26 20.81 -9.41 19.44
C THR A 26 19.51 -9.48 18.67
N PHE A 27 18.76 -8.37 18.62
CA PHE A 27 17.54 -8.27 17.83
C PHE A 27 17.80 -7.48 16.55
N LEU A 28 17.44 -8.05 15.41
CA LEU A 28 17.40 -7.38 14.13
C LEU A 28 15.95 -6.99 13.79
N PHE A 29 15.69 -5.68 13.67
CA PHE A 29 14.39 -5.17 13.23
C PHE A 29 14.41 -4.98 11.71
N CYS A 30 13.65 -5.81 11.00
CA CYS A 30 13.48 -5.72 9.56
C CYS A 30 12.04 -5.31 9.22
N THR A 31 11.87 -4.22 8.49
CA THR A 31 10.55 -3.66 8.13
C THR A 31 10.68 -2.73 6.93
N ALA A 32 9.64 -2.64 6.11
CA ALA A 32 9.61 -1.76 4.94
C ALA A 32 9.70 -0.27 5.31
N THR A 33 9.14 0.12 6.46
CA THR A 33 9.22 1.48 7.01
C THR A 33 9.61 1.40 8.46
N GLN A 34 10.81 1.86 8.81
CA GLN A 34 11.31 1.75 10.18
C GLN A 34 10.55 2.69 11.13
N PRO A 35 9.85 2.16 12.13
CA PRO A 35 9.25 2.99 13.16
C PRO A 35 10.35 3.62 14.01
N ALA A 36 10.15 4.85 14.45
CA ALA A 36 11.08 5.54 15.35
C ALA A 36 10.98 4.96 16.77
N PHE A 37 11.69 3.87 17.03
CA PHE A 37 11.76 3.22 18.35
C PHE A 37 12.79 3.84 19.27
N GLU A 38 13.56 4.79 18.79
CA GLU A 38 14.59 5.49 19.56
C GLU A 38 13.97 6.28 20.71
N LYS A 39 14.74 6.38 21.78
CA LYS A 39 14.37 7.20 22.94
C LYS A 39 14.30 8.67 22.54
N ARG A 40 13.19 9.32 22.86
CA ARG A 40 12.95 10.75 22.61
C ARG A 40 12.07 11.37 23.69
N LYS A 41 11.91 12.70 23.67
CA LYS A 41 11.04 13.40 24.61
C LYS A 41 9.62 12.83 24.56
N GLY A 42 9.13 12.31 25.67
CA GLY A 42 7.80 11.69 25.79
C GLY A 42 7.69 10.23 25.32
N PHE A 43 8.79 9.60 24.87
CA PHE A 43 8.79 8.19 24.47
C PHE A 43 10.07 7.50 24.98
N ASN A 44 9.91 6.59 25.92
CA ASN A 44 11.03 5.84 26.53
C ASN A 44 11.33 4.56 25.71
N GLY A 45 11.79 4.75 24.48
CA GLY A 45 12.11 3.69 23.53
C GLY A 45 13.43 2.98 23.83
N ILE A 46 14.06 2.46 22.78
CA ILE A 46 15.34 1.73 22.85
C ILE A 46 16.48 2.71 22.69
N ASP A 47 17.50 2.58 23.55
CA ASP A 47 18.77 3.30 23.40
C ASP A 47 19.69 2.53 22.44
N ASN A 48 20.55 3.25 21.69
CA ASN A 48 21.61 2.68 20.85
C ASN A 48 21.14 1.73 19.74
N ILE A 49 20.05 2.09 19.02
CA ILE A 49 19.72 1.40 17.79
C ILE A 49 20.77 1.73 16.74
N GLN A 50 21.43 0.68 16.21
CA GLN A 50 22.43 0.84 15.16
C GLN A 50 21.78 0.53 13.79
N PRO A 51 21.85 1.41 12.80
CA PRO A 51 21.41 1.07 11.46
C PRO A 51 22.33 0.00 10.87
N LEU A 52 21.74 -1.04 10.26
CA LEU A 52 22.51 -2.08 9.59
C LEU A 52 23.18 -1.55 8.31
N ILE A 53 22.54 -0.55 7.68
CA ILE A 53 23.01 0.11 6.46
C ILE A 53 23.23 1.58 6.78
N ASN A 54 24.46 2.06 6.66
CA ASN A 54 24.82 3.44 7.02
C ASN A 54 24.26 4.48 6.05
N ASP A 55 24.11 4.15 4.78
CA ASP A 55 23.54 5.05 3.75
C ASP A 55 22.30 4.44 3.08
N SER A 56 21.22 4.44 3.83
CA SER A 56 19.91 3.99 3.30
C SER A 56 19.38 4.91 2.20
N ASN A 57 19.75 6.20 2.19
CA ASN A 57 19.25 7.16 1.20
C ASN A 57 19.83 6.91 -0.20
N GLU A 58 21.11 6.55 -0.28
CA GLU A 58 21.75 6.20 -1.55
C GLU A 58 21.15 4.91 -2.11
N MET A 59 21.00 3.90 -1.28
CA MET A 59 20.35 2.64 -1.66
C MET A 59 18.90 2.84 -2.12
N TYR A 60 18.13 3.73 -1.48
CA TYR A 60 16.78 4.10 -1.94
C TYR A 60 16.77 4.79 -3.30
N LYS A 61 17.77 5.61 -3.61
CA LYS A 61 17.90 6.23 -4.94
C LYS A 61 18.18 5.21 -6.03
N GLU A 62 19.09 4.27 -5.78
CA GLU A 62 19.47 3.22 -6.73
C GLU A 62 18.34 2.20 -6.97
N THR A 63 17.57 1.90 -5.93
CA THR A 63 16.46 0.92 -6.00
C THR A 63 15.11 1.55 -6.34
N ARG A 64 15.05 2.86 -6.61
CA ARG A 64 13.82 3.58 -6.90
C ARG A 64 13.17 3.07 -8.19
N ARG A 65 12.02 2.40 -8.05
CA ARG A 65 11.24 1.85 -9.17
C ARG A 65 9.96 2.64 -9.46
N VAL A 66 9.56 3.54 -8.55
CA VAL A 66 8.28 4.24 -8.60
C VAL A 66 8.48 5.73 -8.56
N GLU A 67 7.79 6.44 -9.44
CA GLU A 67 7.68 7.89 -9.42
C GLU A 67 6.34 8.30 -8.81
N TYR A 68 6.38 9.13 -7.76
CA TYR A 68 5.18 9.67 -7.12
C TYR A 68 4.84 11.03 -7.69
N LYS A 69 3.58 11.20 -8.10
CA LYS A 69 3.04 12.48 -8.60
C LYS A 69 1.76 12.83 -7.85
N LEU A 70 1.66 14.05 -7.37
CA LEU A 70 0.41 14.59 -6.85
C LEU A 70 -0.40 15.15 -8.03
N LEU A 71 -1.63 14.69 -8.20
CA LEU A 71 -2.50 15.11 -9.30
C LEU A 71 -2.96 16.57 -9.13
N ASN A 72 -3.44 16.90 -7.96
CA ASN A 72 -3.96 18.26 -7.66
C ASN A 72 -3.47 18.66 -6.29
N LYS A 73 -2.45 19.41 -6.14
CA LYS A 73 -1.94 20.08 -4.92
C LYS A 73 -2.81 19.93 -3.64
N LEU A 74 -3.32 18.73 -3.36
CA LEU A 74 -4.20 18.34 -2.24
C LEU A 74 -5.67 18.83 -2.34
N GLU A 75 -6.13 19.28 -3.50
CA GLU A 75 -7.55 19.55 -3.71
C GLU A 75 -8.32 18.26 -4.07
N PRO A 76 -9.58 18.11 -3.61
CA PRO A 76 -10.42 17.00 -4.01
C PRO A 76 -10.59 16.96 -5.53
N ILE A 77 -10.48 15.79 -6.12
CA ILE A 77 -10.73 15.55 -7.54
C ILE A 77 -12.06 14.83 -7.72
N ASP A 78 -12.85 15.23 -8.69
CA ASP A 78 -14.06 14.53 -9.06
C ASP A 78 -13.76 13.16 -9.69
N LEU A 79 -14.69 12.20 -9.51
CA LEU A 79 -14.53 10.85 -10.07
C LEU A 79 -14.47 10.86 -11.61
N SER A 80 -15.13 11.81 -12.26
CA SER A 80 -15.08 11.99 -13.72
C SER A 80 -13.70 12.45 -14.18
N ASP A 81 -13.11 13.42 -13.48
CA ASP A 81 -11.77 13.92 -13.79
C ASP A 81 -10.70 12.86 -13.50
N LEU A 82 -10.88 12.11 -12.40
CA LEU A 82 -10.03 10.96 -12.11
C LEU A 82 -10.13 9.89 -13.20
N LEU A 83 -11.33 9.64 -13.73
CA LEU A 83 -11.55 8.69 -14.81
C LEU A 83 -10.85 9.13 -16.11
N ASN A 84 -10.92 10.41 -16.45
CA ASN A 84 -10.18 10.97 -17.59
C ASN A 84 -8.66 10.82 -17.38
N ALA A 85 -8.16 11.20 -16.20
CA ALA A 85 -6.73 11.08 -15.86
C ALA A 85 -6.23 9.60 -15.91
N THR A 86 -7.08 8.63 -15.56
CA THR A 86 -6.74 7.20 -15.67
C THR A 86 -6.78 6.71 -17.11
N SER A 87 -7.72 7.19 -17.91
CA SER A 87 -7.87 6.84 -19.33
C SER A 87 -6.67 7.30 -20.16
N ASP A 88 -6.17 8.50 -19.89
CA ASP A 88 -5.02 9.10 -20.59
C ASP A 88 -3.72 8.30 -20.46
N LYS A 89 -3.61 7.42 -19.45
CA LYS A 89 -2.40 6.61 -19.23
C LYS A 89 -2.21 5.50 -20.27
N GLY A 90 -3.27 5.08 -20.94
CA GLY A 90 -3.16 4.12 -22.03
C GLY A 90 -2.73 2.69 -21.62
N THR A 91 -2.67 2.38 -20.33
CA THR A 91 -2.14 1.12 -19.78
C THR A 91 -3.02 0.55 -18.68
N SER A 92 -2.65 -0.62 -18.14
CA SER A 92 -3.32 -1.19 -16.97
C SER A 92 -3.18 -0.27 -15.76
N THR A 93 -4.30 0.02 -15.11
CA THR A 93 -4.38 1.01 -14.05
C THR A 93 -5.10 0.45 -12.82
N LEU A 94 -4.53 0.70 -11.65
CA LEU A 94 -5.14 0.43 -10.36
C LEU A 94 -5.54 1.76 -9.69
N VAL A 95 -6.77 1.84 -9.20
CA VAL A 95 -7.27 2.99 -8.44
C VAL A 95 -7.68 2.53 -7.04
N ILE A 96 -7.05 3.08 -6.01
CA ILE A 96 -7.27 2.71 -4.61
C ILE A 96 -7.99 3.84 -3.88
N PHE A 97 -9.14 3.53 -3.33
CA PHE A 97 -9.97 4.43 -2.53
C PHE A 97 -9.94 4.08 -1.05
N ASN A 98 -10.14 5.06 -0.18
CA ASN A 98 -10.19 4.86 1.26
C ASN A 98 -11.49 4.20 1.72
N THR A 99 -12.59 4.34 0.94
CA THR A 99 -13.91 3.79 1.28
C THR A 99 -14.54 3.05 0.12
N LYS A 100 -15.53 2.19 0.41
CA LYS A 100 -16.18 1.32 -0.57
C LYS A 100 -17.06 2.09 -1.57
N LYS A 101 -17.71 3.17 -1.12
CA LYS A 101 -18.67 3.92 -1.93
C LYS A 101 -18.03 4.54 -3.17
N PRO A 102 -16.98 5.41 -3.06
CA PRO A 102 -16.33 5.95 -4.24
C PRO A 102 -15.63 4.89 -5.11
N ALA A 103 -15.15 3.79 -4.52
CA ALA A 103 -14.60 2.69 -5.31
C ALA A 103 -15.63 2.05 -6.24
N LEU A 104 -16.86 1.84 -5.73
CA LEU A 104 -17.96 1.28 -6.53
C LEU A 104 -18.48 2.31 -7.54
N GLU A 105 -18.65 3.57 -7.15
CA GLU A 105 -19.09 4.65 -8.06
C GLU A 105 -18.12 4.81 -9.23
N PHE A 106 -16.82 4.86 -8.96
CA PHE A 106 -15.79 4.93 -10.00
C PHE A 106 -15.83 3.73 -10.94
N PHE A 107 -15.98 2.53 -10.41
CA PHE A 107 -16.13 1.32 -11.21
C PHE A 107 -17.36 1.41 -12.14
N ASN A 108 -18.51 1.88 -11.63
CA ASN A 108 -19.74 2.03 -12.40
C ASN A 108 -19.59 3.07 -13.52
N LEU A 109 -18.89 4.16 -13.29
CA LEU A 109 -18.56 5.15 -14.32
C LEU A 109 -17.67 4.54 -15.42
N ALA A 110 -16.67 3.76 -15.02
CA ALA A 110 -15.75 3.14 -15.97
C ALA A 110 -16.35 1.95 -16.73
N LYS A 111 -17.41 1.32 -16.21
CA LYS A 111 -17.95 0.04 -16.70
C LYS A 111 -18.28 0.04 -18.19
N ASN A 112 -18.81 1.14 -18.71
CA ASN A 112 -19.30 1.25 -20.08
C ASN A 112 -18.26 1.84 -21.06
N LEU A 113 -17.04 2.14 -20.61
CA LEU A 113 -15.99 2.68 -21.45
C LEU A 113 -15.19 1.53 -22.10
N ASP A 114 -14.93 1.62 -23.39
CA ASP A 114 -14.16 0.61 -24.14
C ASP A 114 -12.63 0.81 -24.04
N HIS A 115 -12.20 1.65 -23.13
CA HIS A 115 -10.79 2.01 -22.96
C HIS A 115 -9.92 0.88 -22.39
N TRP A 116 -10.52 0.00 -21.59
CA TRP A 116 -9.88 -1.20 -21.02
C TRP A 116 -10.59 -2.45 -21.49
N GLU A 117 -9.82 -3.50 -21.76
CA GLU A 117 -10.34 -4.80 -22.16
C GLU A 117 -11.20 -5.44 -21.06
N LYS A 118 -10.76 -5.26 -19.80
CA LYS A 118 -11.51 -5.71 -18.62
C LYS A 118 -11.43 -4.70 -17.48
N LYS A 119 -12.47 -4.71 -16.67
CA LYS A 119 -12.61 -3.82 -15.51
C LYS A 119 -13.04 -4.63 -14.31
N TYR A 120 -12.40 -4.39 -13.18
CA TYR A 120 -12.61 -5.11 -11.93
C TYR A 120 -12.92 -4.15 -10.80
N HIS A 121 -13.85 -4.59 -9.93
CA HIS A 121 -14.06 -3.97 -8.63
C HIS A 121 -13.63 -4.94 -7.54
N LEU A 122 -12.91 -4.46 -6.53
CA LEU A 122 -12.43 -5.28 -5.43
C LEU A 122 -12.62 -4.55 -4.09
N SER A 123 -13.46 -5.07 -3.21
CA SER A 123 -13.71 -4.48 -1.89
C SER A 123 -14.01 -5.53 -0.82
N THR A 124 -13.91 -5.12 0.44
CA THR A 124 -14.26 -5.98 1.59
C THR A 124 -15.75 -6.33 1.67
N GLY A 125 -16.61 -5.64 0.91
CA GLY A 125 -18.04 -5.97 0.82
C GLY A 125 -18.35 -7.19 -0.05
N MET A 126 -17.34 -7.74 -0.75
CA MET A 126 -17.53 -8.93 -1.60
C MET A 126 -17.45 -10.21 -0.78
N CYS A 127 -18.25 -11.22 -1.18
CA CYS A 127 -18.10 -12.59 -0.68
C CYS A 127 -16.65 -13.09 -0.86
N PRO A 128 -16.06 -13.77 0.13
CA PRO A 128 -14.67 -14.22 0.08
C PRO A 128 -14.30 -15.04 -1.16
N ASP A 129 -15.18 -15.94 -1.59
CA ASP A 129 -14.90 -16.79 -2.76
C ASP A 129 -14.95 -15.99 -4.05
N HIS A 130 -15.94 -15.08 -4.20
CA HIS A 130 -15.98 -14.16 -5.34
C HIS A 130 -14.72 -13.29 -5.38
N ARG A 131 -14.28 -12.77 -4.23
CA ARG A 131 -13.06 -11.97 -4.13
C ARG A 131 -11.81 -12.76 -4.56
N LYS A 132 -11.66 -14.02 -4.14
CA LYS A 132 -10.57 -14.90 -4.58
C LYS A 132 -10.58 -15.10 -6.10
N MET A 133 -11.75 -15.31 -6.68
CA MET A 133 -11.91 -15.45 -8.11
C MET A 133 -11.52 -14.17 -8.87
N VAL A 134 -11.96 -13.00 -8.41
CA VAL A 134 -11.59 -11.71 -9.00
C VAL A 134 -10.07 -11.47 -8.90
N ILE A 135 -9.45 -11.75 -7.76
CA ILE A 135 -8.00 -11.63 -7.57
C ILE A 135 -7.25 -12.55 -8.55
N LYS A 136 -7.71 -13.79 -8.72
CA LYS A 136 -7.12 -14.72 -9.68
C LYS A 136 -7.24 -14.16 -11.11
N ASN A 137 -8.43 -13.72 -11.52
CA ASN A 137 -8.66 -13.16 -12.85
C ASN A 137 -7.78 -11.94 -13.14
N ILE A 138 -7.62 -11.03 -12.17
CA ILE A 138 -6.72 -9.87 -12.29
C ILE A 138 -5.28 -10.34 -12.52
N ARG A 139 -4.81 -11.33 -11.75
CA ARG A 139 -3.46 -11.88 -11.90
C ARG A 139 -3.23 -12.50 -13.28
N ASP A 140 -4.19 -13.30 -13.73
CA ASP A 140 -4.13 -13.98 -15.03
C ASP A 140 -4.13 -12.96 -16.19
N ASP A 141 -4.95 -11.90 -16.09
CA ASP A 141 -5.01 -10.84 -17.11
C ASP A 141 -3.75 -9.96 -17.13
N LEU A 142 -3.17 -9.63 -15.96
CA LEU A 142 -1.89 -8.92 -15.87
C LEU A 142 -0.76 -9.76 -16.47
N ALA A 143 -0.71 -11.05 -16.17
CA ALA A 143 0.28 -11.98 -16.73
C ALA A 143 0.13 -12.09 -18.25
N ALA A 144 -1.10 -12.05 -18.76
CA ALA A 144 -1.40 -12.00 -20.20
C ALA A 144 -1.18 -10.62 -20.84
N LYS A 145 -0.70 -9.62 -20.08
CA LYS A 145 -0.48 -8.23 -20.52
C LYS A 145 -1.73 -7.55 -21.08
N ARG A 146 -2.91 -7.96 -20.65
CA ARG A 146 -4.16 -7.30 -21.02
C ARG A 146 -4.26 -5.94 -20.35
N LYS A 147 -4.87 -5.00 -21.06
CA LYS A 147 -5.13 -3.66 -20.52
C LYS A 147 -6.36 -3.68 -19.62
N ILE A 148 -6.15 -3.61 -18.31
CA ILE A 148 -7.23 -3.71 -17.32
C ILE A 148 -7.30 -2.49 -16.41
N LEU A 149 -8.52 -2.22 -15.90
CA LEU A 149 -8.77 -1.28 -14.83
C LEU A 149 -9.21 -2.02 -13.57
N VAL A 150 -8.59 -1.70 -12.44
CA VAL A 150 -9.02 -2.21 -11.14
C VAL A 150 -9.37 -1.03 -10.24
N SER A 151 -10.62 -1.00 -9.78
CA SER A 151 -11.07 -0.09 -8.72
C SER A 151 -11.16 -0.85 -7.40
N SER A 152 -10.38 -0.44 -6.40
CA SER A 152 -10.28 -1.17 -5.14
C SER A 152 -10.30 -0.25 -3.93
N THR A 153 -10.56 -0.85 -2.77
CA THR A 153 -10.22 -0.25 -1.48
C THR A 153 -8.83 -0.69 -1.04
N GLN A 154 -8.35 -0.24 0.12
CA GLN A 154 -7.07 -0.63 0.73
C GLN A 154 -6.90 -2.16 0.91
N LEU A 155 -7.96 -2.94 0.68
CA LEU A 155 -7.91 -4.41 0.70
C LEU A 155 -6.80 -4.98 -0.20
N ILE A 156 -6.51 -4.33 -1.31
CA ILE A 156 -5.51 -4.78 -2.29
C ILE A 156 -4.08 -4.66 -1.75
N GLU A 157 -3.85 -3.86 -0.71
CA GLU A 157 -2.54 -3.64 -0.10
C GLU A 157 -2.14 -4.76 0.87
N ALA A 158 -3.13 -5.50 1.38
CA ALA A 158 -2.93 -6.55 2.37
C ALA A 158 -2.94 -7.95 1.72
N GLY A 159 -1.76 -8.50 1.47
CA GLY A 159 -1.61 -9.89 1.03
C GLY A 159 -1.93 -10.17 -0.44
N VAL A 160 -2.04 -9.12 -1.26
CA VAL A 160 -2.19 -9.25 -2.72
C VAL A 160 -1.00 -8.55 -3.38
N ASP A 161 -0.20 -9.33 -4.09
CA ASP A 161 0.96 -8.83 -4.82
C ASP A 161 0.58 -8.68 -6.29
N PHE A 162 0.36 -7.44 -6.72
CA PHE A 162 0.08 -7.07 -8.09
C PHE A 162 1.07 -6.00 -8.56
N ASP A 163 1.59 -6.18 -9.77
CA ASP A 163 2.43 -5.19 -10.43
C ASP A 163 1.61 -4.42 -11.47
N PHE A 164 1.21 -3.20 -11.12
CA PHE A 164 0.52 -2.29 -12.01
C PHE A 164 1.46 -1.19 -12.48
N PRO A 165 1.51 -0.90 -13.80
CA PRO A 165 2.35 0.18 -14.32
C PRO A 165 1.91 1.56 -13.83
N VAL A 166 0.62 1.73 -13.52
CA VAL A 166 0.07 2.99 -12.99
C VAL A 166 -0.88 2.71 -11.84
N VAL A 167 -0.67 3.43 -10.72
CA VAL A 167 -1.52 3.35 -9.54
C VAL A 167 -1.95 4.76 -9.14
N PHE A 168 -3.25 4.96 -9.01
CA PHE A 168 -3.83 6.14 -8.37
C PHE A 168 -4.30 5.77 -6.96
N ARG A 169 -3.93 6.56 -6.00
CA ARG A 169 -4.30 6.32 -4.61
C ARG A 169 -4.89 7.58 -3.97
N ALA A 170 -6.06 7.44 -3.35
CA ALA A 170 -6.63 8.48 -2.52
C ALA A 170 -5.75 8.70 -1.28
N ILE A 171 -5.43 9.96 -0.98
CA ILE A 171 -4.73 10.36 0.24
C ILE A 171 -5.73 10.30 1.39
N ALA A 172 -5.30 9.74 2.54
CA ALA A 172 -6.12 9.64 3.75
C ALA A 172 -6.07 10.93 4.56
#